data_af0ff49ae97a21316922f2332e480c8c
#
_entry.id   af0ff49ae97a21316922f2332e480c8c
#
_cell.length_a   1.000
_cell.length_b   1.000
_cell.length_c   1.000
_cell.angle_alpha   90.00
_cell.angle_beta   90.00
_cell.angle_gamma   90.00
#
_symmetry.space_group_name_H-M   'P 1'
#
loop_
_entity.id
_entity.type
_entity.pdbx_description
1 polymer ?
#
loop_
_entity_poly.entity_id
_entity_poly.type
_entity_poly.pdbx_seq_one_letter_code
_entity_poly.pdbx_strand_id
1 'polypeptide(L)'
;VTRTFGARNDNELFLDHFLNFFEDQFFPYLRENGIGTIIHLGDFFDRRKYVNVNTLNQVRKRFLSHLDGFKFHCILGNHDTYYRSTNEVNSLKEILGDRYSSFILHEEPATLDLAGLSVALVPWINKKNREDFLNFVKTCKASILMGHFEINGYEVIPGLKFRDGLDARLFSRFDSVYSGHFHAKQSKENIHYFGTPYQITFSDANLRKGFHVLDTETGKFEFVENKDRMFHVFVYDENEQLNKEDFRNKYVKIMVDRRSGRSNNGVDLLIDELNSLPVANLTVVELEDEKEENEEKIDLQKDTLTIISEEIDRMGINNSEKLKKIINELYVESLNI
;
A
#
# COMPACT_ATOMS: atom_id res chain seq x y z
N VAL A 1 -2.70 7.40 -4.17
CA VAL A 1 -3.06 5.97 -4.17
C VAL A 1 -1.78 5.20 -4.45
N THR A 2 -1.53 4.11 -3.77
CA THR A 2 -0.38 3.24 -3.99
C THR A 2 -0.85 1.79 -4.06
N ARG A 3 -0.26 0.96 -4.94
CA ARG A 3 -0.58 -0.45 -5.20
C ARG A 3 -2.05 -0.70 -5.51
N THR A 4 -2.48 -0.23 -6.66
CA THR A 4 -3.89 -0.26 -6.99
C THR A 4 -4.33 -1.59 -7.59
N PHE A 5 -3.56 -2.18 -8.52
CA PHE A 5 -4.01 -3.35 -9.27
C PHE A 5 -2.90 -4.41 -9.46
N GLY A 6 -3.20 -5.69 -9.22
CA GLY A 6 -2.30 -6.82 -9.50
C GLY A 6 -1.87 -7.64 -8.26
N ALA A 7 -1.05 -8.65 -8.45
CA ALA A 7 -0.52 -9.61 -7.47
C ALA A 7 -1.60 -10.33 -6.65
N ARG A 8 -1.70 -10.10 -5.34
CA ARG A 8 -2.82 -10.62 -4.55
C ARG A 8 -4.15 -10.12 -5.08
N ASN A 9 -4.13 -8.96 -5.70
CA ASN A 9 -5.26 -8.28 -6.31
C ASN A 9 -5.69 -8.91 -7.65
N ASP A 10 -4.97 -9.93 -8.14
CA ASP A 10 -5.41 -10.78 -9.24
C ASP A 10 -6.48 -11.80 -8.81
N ASN A 11 -6.69 -12.00 -7.51
CA ASN A 11 -7.85 -12.71 -6.97
C ASN A 11 -9.11 -11.88 -7.24
N GLU A 12 -10.14 -12.50 -7.82
CA GLU A 12 -11.37 -11.82 -8.23
C GLU A 12 -12.05 -11.09 -7.06
N LEU A 13 -12.06 -11.69 -5.87
CA LEU A 13 -12.64 -11.09 -4.68
C LEU A 13 -11.95 -9.79 -4.27
N PHE A 14 -10.61 -9.76 -4.32
CA PHE A 14 -9.84 -8.54 -4.07
C PHE A 14 -10.06 -7.50 -5.14
N LEU A 15 -10.03 -7.92 -6.40
CA LEU A 15 -10.19 -7.02 -7.54
C LEU A 15 -11.57 -6.35 -7.50
N ASP A 16 -12.61 -7.13 -7.19
CA ASP A 16 -13.97 -6.60 -7.03
C ASP A 16 -14.06 -5.61 -5.87
N HIS A 17 -13.49 -5.94 -4.71
CA HIS A 17 -13.48 -5.04 -3.56
C HIS A 17 -12.84 -3.68 -3.89
N PHE A 18 -11.72 -3.68 -4.61
CA PHE A 18 -11.04 -2.44 -4.98
C PHE A 18 -11.78 -1.66 -6.04
N LEU A 19 -12.30 -2.34 -7.04
CA LEU A 19 -13.06 -1.69 -8.12
C LEU A 19 -14.40 -1.14 -7.61
N ASN A 20 -15.09 -1.86 -6.73
CA ASN A 20 -16.31 -1.37 -6.08
C ASN A 20 -16.07 -0.07 -5.31
N PHE A 21 -14.94 0.06 -4.60
CA PHE A 21 -14.59 1.32 -3.95
C PHE A 21 -14.55 2.49 -4.94
N PHE A 22 -13.95 2.29 -6.12
CA PHE A 22 -13.89 3.34 -7.13
C PHE A 22 -15.27 3.62 -7.74
N GLU A 23 -16.04 2.58 -8.06
CA GLU A 23 -17.36 2.71 -8.69
C GLU A 23 -18.41 3.28 -7.74
N ASP A 24 -18.44 2.83 -6.47
CA ASP A 24 -19.52 3.11 -5.54
C ASP A 24 -19.24 4.29 -4.60
N GLN A 25 -17.96 4.62 -4.37
CA GLN A 25 -17.57 5.67 -3.43
C GLN A 25 -16.77 6.79 -4.10
N PHE A 26 -15.63 6.47 -4.73
CA PHE A 26 -14.67 7.47 -5.20
C PHE A 26 -15.22 8.32 -6.35
N PHE A 27 -15.59 7.72 -7.48
CA PHE A 27 -16.09 8.48 -8.62
C PHE A 27 -17.42 9.18 -8.36
N PRO A 28 -18.41 8.58 -7.66
CA PRO A 28 -19.62 9.30 -7.25
C PRO A 28 -19.30 10.53 -6.40
N TYR A 29 -18.46 10.39 -5.37
CA TYR A 29 -18.04 11.52 -4.54
C TYR A 29 -17.43 12.67 -5.37
N LEU A 30 -16.52 12.36 -6.31
CA LEU A 30 -15.90 13.37 -7.16
C LEU A 30 -16.93 14.12 -8.00
N ARG A 31 -17.89 13.40 -8.60
CA ARG A 31 -18.94 14.02 -9.43
C ARG A 31 -19.89 14.88 -8.63
N GLU A 32 -20.34 14.40 -7.47
CA GLU A 32 -21.22 15.11 -6.54
C GLU A 32 -20.60 16.42 -6.03
N ASN A 33 -19.28 16.45 -5.86
CA ASN A 33 -18.54 17.62 -5.36
C ASN A 33 -17.89 18.45 -6.48
N GLY A 34 -18.16 18.17 -7.76
CA GLY A 34 -17.65 18.94 -8.88
C GLY A 34 -16.12 18.88 -9.04
N ILE A 35 -15.48 17.81 -8.56
CA ILE A 35 -14.03 17.63 -8.62
C ILE A 35 -13.65 17.03 -9.98
N GLY A 36 -12.91 17.79 -10.80
CA GLY A 36 -12.52 17.39 -12.15
C GLY A 36 -11.06 16.94 -12.30
N THR A 37 -10.23 17.04 -11.26
CA THR A 37 -8.82 16.68 -11.33
C THR A 37 -8.49 15.62 -10.30
N ILE A 38 -7.79 14.56 -10.74
CA ILE A 38 -7.33 13.46 -9.89
C ILE A 38 -5.80 13.39 -9.98
N ILE A 39 -5.12 13.26 -8.83
CA ILE A 39 -3.68 13.03 -8.77
C ILE A 39 -3.42 11.67 -8.14
N HIS A 40 -2.76 10.79 -8.88
CA HIS A 40 -2.35 9.45 -8.43
C HIS A 40 -0.85 9.46 -8.14
N LEU A 41 -0.48 9.06 -6.92
CA LEU A 41 0.89 9.16 -6.43
C LEU A 41 1.72 7.88 -6.64
N GLY A 42 1.56 7.22 -7.80
CA GLY A 42 2.37 6.07 -8.21
C GLY A 42 1.89 4.72 -7.69
N ASP A 43 2.55 3.66 -8.17
CA ASP A 43 2.16 2.26 -7.96
C ASP A 43 0.72 1.97 -8.42
N PHE A 44 0.46 2.28 -9.68
CA PHE A 44 -0.84 2.00 -10.29
C PHE A 44 -1.06 0.50 -10.42
N PHE A 45 -0.03 -0.25 -10.86
CA PHE A 45 -0.01 -1.70 -10.85
C PHE A 45 0.89 -2.22 -9.72
N ASP A 46 0.55 -3.40 -9.17
CA ASP A 46 1.29 -3.99 -8.05
C ASP A 46 2.61 -4.67 -8.46
N ARG A 47 2.74 -5.11 -9.72
CA ARG A 47 3.92 -5.86 -10.20
C ARG A 47 4.70 -5.12 -11.29
N ARG A 48 6.03 -5.14 -11.14
CA ARG A 48 6.95 -4.49 -12.08
C ARG A 48 6.97 -5.10 -13.47
N LYS A 49 6.95 -6.43 -13.55
CA LYS A 49 7.32 -7.16 -14.78
C LYS A 49 6.13 -7.61 -15.62
N TYR A 50 4.95 -7.70 -15.04
CA TYR A 50 3.76 -8.17 -15.76
C TYR A 50 2.46 -7.69 -15.11
N VAL A 51 1.44 -7.57 -15.92
CA VAL A 51 0.07 -7.27 -15.48
C VAL A 51 -0.83 -8.43 -15.93
N ASN A 52 -1.63 -8.95 -15.02
CA ASN A 52 -2.60 -9.99 -15.33
C ASN A 52 -3.63 -9.47 -16.35
N VAL A 53 -3.91 -10.27 -17.38
CA VAL A 53 -4.81 -9.87 -18.48
C VAL A 53 -6.24 -9.62 -17.99
N ASN A 54 -6.75 -10.45 -17.04
CA ASN A 54 -8.08 -10.23 -16.45
C ASN A 54 -8.11 -8.95 -15.61
N THR A 55 -7.10 -8.73 -14.78
CA THR A 55 -6.95 -7.48 -14.02
C THR A 55 -6.96 -6.26 -14.94
N LEU A 56 -6.19 -6.29 -16.04
CA LEU A 56 -6.18 -5.21 -17.02
C LEU A 56 -7.55 -5.00 -17.66
N ASN A 57 -8.25 -6.09 -18.01
CA ASN A 57 -9.59 -6.02 -18.58
C ASN A 57 -10.60 -5.37 -17.63
N GLN A 58 -10.59 -5.78 -16.34
CA GLN A 58 -11.46 -5.21 -15.31
C GLN A 58 -11.13 -3.74 -15.04
N VAL A 59 -9.84 -3.39 -14.94
CA VAL A 59 -9.38 -2.00 -14.78
C VAL A 59 -9.86 -1.12 -15.93
N ARG A 60 -9.80 -1.61 -17.17
CA ARG A 60 -10.32 -0.86 -18.34
C ARG A 60 -11.81 -0.63 -18.25
N LYS A 61 -12.59 -1.64 -17.87
CA LYS A 61 -14.05 -1.57 -17.84
C LYS A 61 -14.58 -0.77 -16.65
N ARG A 62 -13.93 -0.86 -15.49
CA ARG A 62 -14.49 -0.44 -14.20
C ARG A 62 -13.75 0.73 -13.56
N PHE A 63 -12.57 1.10 -14.09
CA PHE A 63 -11.83 2.27 -13.62
C PHE A 63 -11.58 3.26 -14.77
N LEU A 64 -10.88 2.85 -15.84
CA LEU A 64 -10.48 3.76 -16.90
C LEU A 64 -11.68 4.32 -17.69
N SER A 65 -12.76 3.56 -17.81
CA SER A 65 -14.02 4.04 -18.41
C SER A 65 -14.68 5.18 -17.63
N HIS A 66 -14.39 5.32 -16.35
CA HIS A 66 -14.91 6.40 -15.50
C HIS A 66 -14.10 7.69 -15.58
N LEU A 67 -12.92 7.67 -16.23
CA LEU A 67 -12.04 8.84 -16.32
C LEU A 67 -12.51 9.89 -17.33
N ASP A 68 -13.53 9.58 -18.15
CA ASP A 68 -14.09 10.57 -19.05
C ASP A 68 -14.62 11.79 -18.27
N GLY A 69 -14.22 13.00 -18.72
CA GLY A 69 -14.51 14.24 -18.02
C GLY A 69 -13.57 14.61 -16.87
N PHE A 70 -12.62 13.73 -16.50
CA PHE A 70 -11.58 14.03 -15.50
C PHE A 70 -10.22 14.30 -16.16
N LYS A 71 -9.38 15.06 -15.46
CA LYS A 71 -7.93 15.10 -15.71
C LYS A 71 -7.23 14.22 -14.69
N PHE A 72 -6.78 13.07 -15.13
CA PHE A 72 -6.11 12.09 -14.25
C PHE A 72 -4.60 12.19 -14.43
N HIS A 73 -3.94 12.88 -13.50
CA HIS A 73 -2.48 12.96 -13.43
C HIS A 73 -1.92 11.78 -12.64
N CYS A 74 -1.02 11.01 -13.23
CA CYS A 74 -0.37 9.89 -12.59
C CYS A 74 1.14 10.05 -12.65
N ILE A 75 1.81 9.92 -11.52
CA ILE A 75 3.27 9.78 -11.46
C ILE A 75 3.64 8.31 -11.39
N LEU A 76 4.87 7.97 -11.79
CA LEU A 76 5.39 6.61 -11.62
C LEU A 76 5.71 6.34 -10.15
N GLY A 77 5.29 5.17 -9.67
CA GLY A 77 5.78 4.56 -8.45
C GLY A 77 6.87 3.51 -8.73
N ASN A 78 7.43 2.93 -7.68
CA ASN A 78 8.47 1.91 -7.85
C ASN A 78 7.94 0.59 -8.42
N HIS A 79 6.66 0.28 -8.31
CA HIS A 79 6.03 -0.90 -8.91
C HIS A 79 5.65 -0.71 -10.38
N ASP A 80 5.54 0.53 -10.86
CA ASP A 80 5.21 0.81 -12.26
C ASP A 80 6.41 0.64 -13.20
N THR A 81 7.66 0.67 -12.67
CA THR A 81 8.90 0.60 -13.45
C THR A 81 9.44 -0.83 -13.56
N TYR A 82 9.83 -1.26 -14.75
CA TYR A 82 10.41 -2.59 -14.97
C TYR A 82 11.77 -2.75 -14.26
N TYR A 83 12.67 -1.78 -14.44
CA TYR A 83 13.98 -1.75 -13.81
C TYR A 83 13.96 -0.90 -12.54
N ARG A 84 14.71 -1.31 -11.50
CA ARG A 84 14.86 -0.52 -10.27
C ARG A 84 15.72 0.74 -10.45
N SER A 85 16.51 0.79 -11.50
CA SER A 85 17.52 1.85 -11.73
C SER A 85 17.08 2.95 -12.69
N THR A 86 15.95 2.78 -13.40
CA THR A 86 15.47 3.74 -14.40
C THR A 86 13.95 3.65 -14.57
N ASN A 87 13.33 4.75 -14.99
CA ASN A 87 11.89 4.85 -15.31
C ASN A 87 11.59 4.63 -16.80
N GLU A 88 12.61 4.37 -17.65
CA GLU A 88 12.46 4.30 -19.11
C GLU A 88 11.45 3.26 -19.59
N VAL A 89 11.45 2.08 -18.94
CA VAL A 89 10.48 1.04 -19.25
C VAL A 89 9.51 0.96 -18.08
N ASN A 90 8.26 1.33 -18.30
CA ASN A 90 7.24 1.34 -17.28
C ASN A 90 5.88 0.86 -17.82
N SER A 91 5.13 0.18 -16.96
CA SER A 91 3.85 -0.44 -17.34
C SER A 91 2.78 0.56 -17.78
N LEU A 92 2.81 1.78 -17.23
CA LEU A 92 1.79 2.79 -17.55
C LEU A 92 1.93 3.29 -18.97
N LYS A 93 3.16 3.56 -19.41
CA LYS A 93 3.45 3.97 -20.78
C LYS A 93 3.13 2.85 -21.78
N GLU A 94 3.61 1.64 -21.49
CA GLU A 94 3.46 0.50 -22.41
C GLU A 94 1.99 0.04 -22.56
N ILE A 95 1.21 0.07 -21.45
CA ILE A 95 -0.16 -0.45 -21.42
C ILE A 95 -1.19 0.63 -21.73
N LEU A 96 -1.04 1.81 -21.13
CA LEU A 96 -2.00 2.91 -21.23
C LEU A 96 -1.57 3.93 -22.29
N GLY A 97 -0.33 4.40 -22.23
CA GLY A 97 0.25 5.36 -23.18
C GLY A 97 -0.71 6.50 -23.52
N ASP A 98 -0.79 6.84 -24.81
CA ASP A 98 -1.68 7.89 -25.36
C ASP A 98 -3.10 7.40 -25.64
N ARG A 99 -3.49 6.22 -25.17
CA ARG A 99 -4.80 5.61 -25.46
C ARG A 99 -5.97 6.28 -24.77
N TYR A 100 -5.70 7.00 -23.68
CA TYR A 100 -6.71 7.66 -22.86
C TYR A 100 -6.35 9.13 -22.71
N SER A 101 -7.07 10.02 -23.37
CA SER A 101 -6.81 11.48 -23.32
C SER A 101 -6.94 12.07 -21.92
N SER A 102 -7.74 11.44 -21.07
CA SER A 102 -7.90 11.84 -19.66
C SER A 102 -6.73 11.41 -18.77
N PHE A 103 -5.88 10.49 -19.23
CA PHE A 103 -4.76 9.93 -18.45
C PHE A 103 -3.45 10.63 -18.83
N ILE A 104 -2.92 11.41 -17.89
CA ILE A 104 -1.72 12.22 -18.07
C ILE A 104 -0.60 11.62 -17.21
N LEU A 105 0.34 10.92 -17.86
CA LEU A 105 1.48 10.31 -17.20
C LEU A 105 2.63 11.31 -17.03
N HIS A 106 3.17 11.40 -15.82
CA HIS A 106 4.36 12.15 -15.49
C HIS A 106 5.53 11.20 -15.24
N GLU A 107 6.40 11.03 -16.22
CA GLU A 107 7.62 10.21 -16.13
C GLU A 107 8.79 10.99 -15.51
N GLU A 108 8.74 12.32 -15.60
CA GLU A 108 9.71 13.29 -15.09
C GLU A 108 9.06 14.27 -14.11
N PRO A 109 9.83 14.96 -13.26
CA PRO A 109 9.30 15.99 -12.39
C PRO A 109 8.57 17.09 -13.17
N ALA A 110 7.40 17.48 -12.69
CA ALA A 110 6.55 18.47 -13.33
C ALA A 110 5.94 19.42 -12.29
N THR A 111 5.47 20.59 -12.75
CA THR A 111 4.68 21.51 -11.92
C THR A 111 3.32 21.67 -12.54
N LEU A 112 2.28 21.50 -11.75
CA LEU A 112 0.88 21.73 -12.12
C LEU A 112 0.42 23.06 -11.53
N ASP A 113 -0.40 23.77 -12.28
CA ASP A 113 -1.24 24.84 -11.78
C ASP A 113 -2.66 24.31 -11.54
N LEU A 114 -3.07 24.29 -10.30
CA LEU A 114 -4.41 23.87 -9.87
C LEU A 114 -5.19 25.11 -9.42
N ALA A 115 -5.79 25.82 -10.36
CA ALA A 115 -6.55 27.06 -10.11
C ALA A 115 -5.73 28.12 -9.34
N GLY A 116 -4.46 28.32 -9.71
CA GLY A 116 -3.54 29.26 -9.08
C GLY A 116 -2.68 28.68 -7.97
N LEU A 117 -2.99 27.46 -7.49
CA LEU A 117 -2.15 26.75 -6.55
C LEU A 117 -1.09 25.91 -7.32
N SER A 118 0.18 26.27 -7.14
CA SER A 118 1.29 25.56 -7.78
C SER A 118 1.69 24.33 -6.99
N VAL A 119 1.59 23.15 -7.64
CA VAL A 119 1.91 21.84 -7.05
C VAL A 119 2.99 21.16 -7.88
N ALA A 120 4.10 20.77 -7.25
CA ALA A 120 5.15 19.99 -7.87
C ALA A 120 4.82 18.50 -7.79
N LEU A 121 4.98 17.76 -8.90
CA LEU A 121 4.86 16.31 -8.96
C LEU A 121 6.23 15.69 -9.22
N VAL A 122 6.58 14.65 -8.47
CA VAL A 122 7.84 13.94 -8.62
C VAL A 122 7.59 12.43 -8.66
N PRO A 123 7.90 11.75 -9.79
CA PRO A 123 7.81 10.30 -9.90
C PRO A 123 8.87 9.60 -9.05
N TRP A 124 8.85 8.26 -9.07
CA TRP A 124 9.82 7.41 -8.41
C TRP A 124 11.27 7.82 -8.71
N ILE A 125 12.05 7.99 -7.65
CA ILE A 125 13.45 8.39 -7.70
C ILE A 125 14.33 7.15 -7.68
N ASN A 126 15.21 7.04 -8.69
CA ASN A 126 16.18 5.96 -8.85
C ASN A 126 17.59 6.52 -9.10
N LYS A 127 18.54 5.64 -9.33
CA LYS A 127 19.95 6.07 -9.53
C LYS A 127 20.13 6.99 -10.73
N LYS A 128 19.36 6.79 -11.81
CA LYS A 128 19.51 7.54 -13.07
C LYS A 128 18.97 8.96 -12.98
N ASN A 129 17.82 9.16 -12.31
CA ASN A 129 17.14 10.46 -12.24
C ASN A 129 17.39 11.24 -10.94
N ARG A 130 18.22 10.72 -10.03
CA ARG A 130 18.45 11.32 -8.70
C ARG A 130 19.00 12.75 -8.78
N GLU A 131 19.93 13.03 -9.69
CA GLU A 131 20.51 14.37 -9.85
C GLU A 131 19.49 15.36 -10.38
N ASP A 132 18.68 14.97 -11.36
CA ASP A 132 17.63 15.80 -11.94
C ASP A 132 16.56 16.10 -10.87
N PHE A 133 16.20 15.11 -10.06
CA PHE A 133 15.33 15.34 -8.89
C PHE A 133 15.91 16.36 -7.92
N LEU A 134 17.18 16.24 -7.54
CA LEU A 134 17.81 17.17 -6.60
C LEU A 134 17.89 18.60 -7.17
N ASN A 135 18.11 18.73 -8.48
CA ASN A 135 18.07 20.01 -9.16
C ASN A 135 16.66 20.59 -9.20
N PHE A 136 15.67 19.77 -9.52
CA PHE A 136 14.27 20.18 -9.53
C PHE A 136 13.82 20.68 -8.14
N VAL A 137 14.10 19.93 -7.08
CA VAL A 137 13.78 20.32 -5.70
C VAL A 137 14.39 21.67 -5.32
N LYS A 138 15.61 21.98 -5.79
CA LYS A 138 16.29 23.26 -5.51
C LYS A 138 15.68 24.43 -6.28
N THR A 139 15.19 24.22 -7.50
CA THR A 139 14.78 25.28 -8.42
C THR A 139 13.28 25.47 -8.54
N CYS A 140 12.50 24.45 -8.20
CA CYS A 140 11.05 24.47 -8.24
C CYS A 140 10.48 25.58 -7.35
N LYS A 141 9.47 26.32 -7.84
CA LYS A 141 8.83 27.43 -7.10
C LYS A 141 7.57 27.01 -6.34
N ALA A 142 7.07 25.80 -6.56
CA ALA A 142 5.88 25.31 -5.84
C ALA A 142 6.15 25.21 -4.34
N SER A 143 5.15 25.50 -3.53
CA SER A 143 5.17 25.33 -2.07
C SER A 143 4.71 23.94 -1.64
N ILE A 144 3.93 23.26 -2.48
CA ILE A 144 3.45 21.89 -2.26
C ILE A 144 4.21 20.96 -3.19
N LEU A 145 4.72 19.87 -2.61
CA LEU A 145 5.37 18.77 -3.35
C LEU A 145 4.58 17.48 -3.17
N MET A 146 4.27 16.81 -4.24
CA MET A 146 3.65 15.49 -4.24
C MET A 146 4.56 14.49 -4.95
N GLY A 147 4.72 13.28 -4.40
CA GLY A 147 5.60 12.31 -5.01
C GLY A 147 5.43 10.89 -4.51
N HIS A 148 6.37 10.04 -4.93
CA HIS A 148 6.45 8.65 -4.51
C HIS A 148 7.82 8.41 -3.86
N PHE A 149 7.91 8.65 -2.56
CA PHE A 149 9.18 8.76 -1.85
C PHE A 149 9.39 7.64 -0.81
N GLU A 150 10.64 7.20 -0.67
CA GLU A 150 11.15 6.47 0.47
C GLU A 150 11.93 7.45 1.36
N ILE A 151 11.37 7.82 2.51
CA ILE A 151 11.99 8.79 3.41
C ILE A 151 12.35 8.11 4.73
N ASN A 152 13.57 8.38 5.23
CA ASN A 152 14.05 7.85 6.49
C ASN A 152 13.15 8.19 7.67
N GLY A 153 12.97 7.19 8.57
CA GLY A 153 12.28 7.36 9.83
C GLY A 153 10.76 7.30 9.77
N TYR A 154 10.17 7.06 8.58
CA TYR A 154 8.74 6.76 8.41
C TYR A 154 8.48 5.26 8.48
N GLU A 155 7.27 4.88 8.85
CA GLU A 155 6.91 3.48 9.03
C GLU A 155 6.50 2.83 7.71
N VAL A 156 7.09 1.67 7.42
CA VAL A 156 6.70 0.79 6.31
C VAL A 156 5.40 0.06 6.66
N ILE A 157 5.38 -0.49 7.87
CA ILE A 157 4.22 -1.07 8.56
C ILE A 157 4.24 -0.57 10.00
N PRO A 158 3.14 -0.63 10.75
CA PRO A 158 3.11 -0.20 12.15
C PRO A 158 4.25 -0.79 12.97
N GLY A 159 5.06 0.08 13.58
CA GLY A 159 6.22 -0.27 14.40
C GLY A 159 7.54 -0.47 13.66
N LEU A 160 7.56 -0.66 12.34
CA LEU A 160 8.79 -0.87 11.57
C LEU A 160 9.15 0.38 10.74
N LYS A 161 10.22 1.07 11.12
CA LYS A 161 10.69 2.29 10.44
C LYS A 161 11.68 1.97 9.32
N PHE A 162 11.51 2.63 8.19
CA PHE A 162 12.45 2.62 7.07
C PHE A 162 13.73 3.40 7.40
N ARG A 163 14.91 2.85 7.06
CA ARG A 163 16.21 3.44 7.45
C ARG A 163 17.12 3.88 6.31
N ASP A 164 16.86 3.43 5.07
CA ASP A 164 17.78 3.64 3.93
C ASP A 164 17.24 4.63 2.88
N GLY A 165 16.29 5.49 3.27
CA GLY A 165 15.61 6.40 2.35
C GLY A 165 16.28 7.77 2.19
N LEU A 166 15.51 8.66 1.59
CA LEU A 166 15.88 10.07 1.44
C LEU A 166 15.90 10.77 2.80
N ASP A 167 16.82 11.70 2.95
CA ASP A 167 16.85 12.57 4.12
C ASP A 167 15.68 13.56 4.09
N ALA A 168 14.89 13.60 5.16
CA ALA A 168 13.73 14.50 5.29
C ALA A 168 14.10 15.99 5.11
N ARG A 169 15.35 16.38 5.43
CA ARG A 169 15.84 17.75 5.26
C ARG A 169 15.85 18.23 3.81
N LEU A 170 15.87 17.31 2.83
CA LEU A 170 15.76 17.66 1.40
C LEU A 170 14.43 18.37 1.09
N PHE A 171 13.42 18.14 1.90
CA PHE A 171 12.06 18.63 1.69
C PHE A 171 11.72 19.88 2.52
N SER A 172 12.66 20.39 3.34
CA SER A 172 12.42 21.47 4.31
C SER A 172 11.98 22.80 3.68
N ARG A 173 12.24 23.01 2.39
CA ARG A 173 11.83 24.25 1.71
C ARG A 173 10.35 24.29 1.29
N PHE A 174 9.68 23.15 1.27
CA PHE A 174 8.27 23.07 0.91
C PHE A 174 7.39 23.29 2.15
N ASP A 175 6.27 23.98 1.97
CA ASP A 175 5.28 24.15 3.05
C ASP A 175 4.67 22.80 3.41
N SER A 176 4.45 21.96 2.42
CA SER A 176 3.93 20.60 2.62
C SER A 176 4.43 19.62 1.54
N VAL A 177 4.72 18.41 1.96
CA VAL A 177 5.13 17.29 1.11
C VAL A 177 4.18 16.13 1.31
N TYR A 178 3.61 15.63 0.23
CA TYR A 178 2.68 14.50 0.26
C TYR A 178 3.23 13.34 -0.55
N SER A 179 3.23 12.16 0.04
CA SER A 179 3.81 10.99 -0.60
C SER A 179 2.84 9.81 -0.65
N GLY A 180 2.92 9.06 -1.77
CA GLY A 180 2.53 7.66 -1.84
C GLY A 180 3.57 6.75 -1.20
N HIS A 181 3.70 5.52 -1.66
CA HIS A 181 4.64 4.48 -1.29
C HIS A 181 4.28 3.74 0.02
N PHE A 182 4.35 4.37 1.19
CA PHE A 182 3.98 3.70 2.44
C PHE A 182 2.46 3.61 2.60
N HIS A 183 1.97 2.42 3.02
CA HIS A 183 0.54 2.12 3.03
C HIS A 183 -0.22 2.69 4.22
N ALA A 184 0.50 2.99 5.32
CA ALA A 184 -0.09 3.62 6.48
C ALA A 184 -0.09 5.14 6.34
N LYS A 185 -1.22 5.78 6.67
CA LYS A 185 -1.29 7.23 6.79
C LYS A 185 -0.47 7.68 7.98
N GLN A 186 0.50 8.56 7.74
CA GLN A 186 1.38 9.08 8.78
C GLN A 186 1.89 10.47 8.42
N SER A 187 2.25 11.25 9.44
CA SER A 187 2.71 12.62 9.26
C SER A 187 3.79 12.96 10.29
N LYS A 188 4.84 13.64 9.83
CA LYS A 188 5.88 14.25 10.67
C LYS A 188 6.29 15.57 10.04
N GLU A 189 6.28 16.64 10.83
CA GLU A 189 6.60 17.99 10.37
C GLU A 189 5.77 18.36 9.13
N ASN A 190 6.42 18.75 8.03
CA ASN A 190 5.77 19.08 6.76
C ASN A 190 5.59 17.90 5.80
N ILE A 191 5.91 16.67 6.19
CA ILE A 191 5.85 15.49 5.32
C ILE A 191 4.72 14.57 5.75
N HIS A 192 3.87 14.20 4.77
CA HIS A 192 2.65 13.43 4.97
C HIS A 192 2.58 12.26 3.97
N TYR A 193 2.42 11.04 4.47
CA TYR A 193 2.07 9.88 3.67
C TYR A 193 0.56 9.71 3.68
N PHE A 194 -0.05 9.63 2.51
CA PHE A 194 -1.50 9.50 2.38
C PHE A 194 -2.02 8.09 2.67
N GLY A 195 -1.14 7.10 2.53
CA GLY A 195 -1.51 5.70 2.63
C GLY A 195 -2.29 5.20 1.41
N THR A 196 -2.90 4.03 1.56
CA THR A 196 -3.72 3.39 0.51
C THR A 196 -5.20 3.70 0.69
N PRO A 197 -6.02 3.72 -0.40
CA PRO A 197 -7.44 4.03 -0.30
C PRO A 197 -8.27 2.89 0.31
N TYR A 198 -7.72 1.69 0.39
CA TYR A 198 -8.31 0.48 0.96
C TYR A 198 -7.24 -0.37 1.64
N GLN A 199 -7.68 -1.38 2.36
CA GLN A 199 -6.80 -2.35 3.01
C GLN A 199 -6.23 -3.33 1.98
N ILE A 200 -4.92 -3.66 2.08
CA ILE A 200 -4.23 -4.60 1.20
C ILE A 200 -3.80 -5.86 1.94
N THR A 201 -3.51 -5.74 3.24
CA THR A 201 -3.02 -6.84 4.07
C THR A 201 -3.65 -6.81 5.47
N PHE A 202 -3.45 -7.87 6.27
CA PHE A 202 -3.88 -7.88 7.66
C PHE A 202 -3.25 -6.78 8.54
N SER A 203 -2.07 -6.26 8.18
CA SER A 203 -1.47 -5.12 8.89
C SER A 203 -2.26 -3.82 8.70
N ASP A 204 -3.14 -3.77 7.72
CA ASP A 204 -4.02 -2.63 7.45
C ASP A 204 -5.37 -2.69 8.19
N ALA A 205 -5.71 -3.81 8.85
CA ALA A 205 -7.04 -4.09 9.38
C ALA A 205 -7.59 -2.97 10.28
N ASN A 206 -6.71 -2.38 11.11
CA ASN A 206 -7.08 -1.32 12.05
C ASN A 206 -6.69 0.09 11.57
N LEU A 207 -6.24 0.24 10.32
CA LEU A 207 -5.85 1.53 9.76
C LEU A 207 -7.03 2.18 9.02
N ARG A 208 -7.15 3.49 9.19
CA ARG A 208 -8.12 4.28 8.40
C ARG A 208 -7.59 4.41 6.98
N LYS A 209 -8.38 3.96 6.02
CA LYS A 209 -8.11 4.00 4.58
C LYS A 209 -9.06 4.96 3.89
N GLY A 210 -8.66 5.48 2.73
CA GLY A 210 -9.46 6.44 1.98
C GLY A 210 -8.63 7.29 1.04
N PHE A 211 -9.19 8.40 0.61
CA PHE A 211 -8.53 9.35 -0.27
C PHE A 211 -8.57 10.77 0.31
N HIS A 212 -7.85 11.67 -0.30
CA HIS A 212 -7.77 13.05 0.16
C HIS A 212 -8.26 14.01 -0.93
N VAL A 213 -8.97 15.03 -0.53
CA VAL A 213 -9.44 16.13 -1.38
C VAL A 213 -8.64 17.37 -1.05
N LEU A 214 -8.03 17.98 -2.06
CA LEU A 214 -7.32 19.25 -1.93
C LEU A 214 -8.26 20.40 -2.23
N ASP A 215 -8.44 21.27 -1.27
CA ASP A 215 -9.03 22.59 -1.49
C ASP A 215 -7.94 23.52 -2.06
N THR A 216 -8.11 23.93 -3.31
CA THR A 216 -7.12 24.75 -4.02
C THR A 216 -7.08 26.21 -3.58
N GLU A 217 -8.12 26.71 -2.91
CA GLU A 217 -8.13 28.07 -2.35
C GLU A 217 -7.34 28.15 -1.04
N THR A 218 -7.48 27.12 -0.19
CA THR A 218 -6.84 27.11 1.13
C THR A 218 -5.55 26.29 1.18
N GLY A 219 -5.29 25.44 0.17
CA GLY A 219 -4.18 24.49 0.15
C GLY A 219 -4.32 23.34 1.15
N LYS A 220 -5.49 23.18 1.77
CA LYS A 220 -5.73 22.16 2.80
C LYS A 220 -6.30 20.86 2.22
N PHE A 221 -5.98 19.76 2.89
CA PHE A 221 -6.52 18.46 2.54
C PHE A 221 -7.60 18.01 3.52
N GLU A 222 -8.71 17.53 2.97
CA GLU A 222 -9.74 16.78 3.67
C GLU A 222 -9.53 15.28 3.42
N PHE A 223 -9.70 14.45 4.44
CA PHE A 223 -9.63 13.00 4.33
C PHE A 223 -11.04 12.41 4.23
N VAL A 224 -11.32 11.74 3.13
CA VAL A 224 -12.57 10.99 2.89
C VAL A 224 -12.30 9.52 3.16
N GLU A 225 -12.90 9.01 4.23
CA GLU A 225 -12.68 7.63 4.69
C GLU A 225 -13.44 6.61 3.85
N ASN A 226 -12.74 5.58 3.41
CA ASN A 226 -13.34 4.35 2.90
C ASN A 226 -13.79 3.49 4.08
N LYS A 227 -15.09 3.31 4.23
CA LYS A 227 -15.69 2.53 5.33
C LYS A 227 -15.70 1.03 5.04
N ASP A 228 -15.51 0.62 3.79
CA ASP A 228 -15.48 -0.79 3.42
C ASP A 228 -14.14 -1.42 3.79
N ARG A 229 -14.21 -2.52 4.56
CA ARG A 229 -13.06 -3.22 5.09
C ARG A 229 -12.97 -4.61 4.50
N MET A 230 -11.78 -5.01 4.09
CA MET A 230 -11.49 -6.35 3.56
C MET A 230 -10.92 -7.27 4.63
N PHE A 231 -10.17 -6.70 5.59
CA PHE A 231 -9.49 -7.44 6.65
C PHE A 231 -10.07 -7.09 8.01
N HIS A 232 -10.43 -8.11 8.78
CA HIS A 232 -10.90 -8.00 10.14
C HIS A 232 -9.94 -8.74 11.07
N VAL A 233 -9.47 -8.05 12.10
CA VAL A 233 -8.62 -8.63 13.16
C VAL A 233 -9.20 -8.21 14.50
N PHE A 234 -9.56 -9.18 15.34
CA PHE A 234 -10.08 -8.90 16.67
C PHE A 234 -9.64 -9.99 17.66
N VAL A 235 -9.60 -9.63 18.93
CA VAL A 235 -9.42 -10.58 20.02
C VAL A 235 -10.79 -11.13 20.39
N TYR A 236 -10.92 -12.45 20.46
CA TYR A 236 -12.17 -13.08 20.87
C TYR A 236 -12.61 -12.61 22.27
N ASP A 237 -13.82 -12.13 22.37
CA ASP A 237 -14.48 -11.84 23.64
C ASP A 237 -15.93 -12.41 23.59
N GLU A 238 -16.25 -13.34 24.50
CA GLU A 238 -17.58 -13.97 24.56
C GLU A 238 -18.73 -12.98 24.84
N ASN A 239 -18.42 -11.79 25.35
CA ASN A 239 -19.39 -10.75 25.63
C ASN A 239 -19.61 -9.79 24.44
N GLU A 240 -18.77 -9.85 23.39
CA GLU A 240 -18.89 -9.00 22.21
C GLU A 240 -19.88 -9.59 21.22
N GLN A 241 -20.92 -8.82 20.90
CA GLN A 241 -21.88 -9.20 19.88
C GLN A 241 -21.34 -8.82 18.49
N LEU A 242 -20.84 -9.82 17.76
CA LEU A 242 -20.37 -9.64 16.39
C LEU A 242 -21.51 -9.84 15.40
N ASN A 243 -21.68 -8.89 14.48
CA ASN A 243 -22.54 -9.11 13.32
C ASN A 243 -21.77 -9.95 12.29
N LYS A 244 -22.03 -11.24 12.25
CA LYS A 244 -21.32 -12.23 11.43
C LYS A 244 -21.44 -11.96 9.93
N GLU A 245 -22.52 -11.35 9.47
CA GLU A 245 -22.71 -10.99 8.06
C GLU A 245 -21.67 -9.97 7.57
N ASP A 246 -21.09 -9.18 8.47
CA ASP A 246 -20.01 -8.23 8.11
C ASP A 246 -18.74 -8.92 7.64
N PHE A 247 -18.60 -10.23 7.91
CA PHE A 247 -17.43 -11.03 7.51
C PHE A 247 -17.61 -11.79 6.19
N ARG A 248 -18.78 -11.69 5.57
CA ARG A 248 -19.03 -12.32 4.26
C ARG A 248 -18.07 -11.79 3.21
N ASN A 249 -17.36 -12.70 2.54
CA ASN A 249 -16.32 -12.39 1.54
C ASN A 249 -15.16 -11.55 2.10
N LYS A 250 -14.89 -11.62 3.41
CA LYS A 250 -13.80 -10.89 4.08
C LYS A 250 -12.72 -11.86 4.59
N TYR A 251 -11.54 -11.31 4.85
CA TYR A 251 -10.43 -12.02 5.49
C TYR A 251 -10.50 -11.77 6.99
N VAL A 252 -10.70 -12.81 7.77
CA VAL A 252 -10.95 -12.73 9.21
C VAL A 252 -9.79 -13.39 9.97
N LYS A 253 -9.24 -12.70 10.96
CA LYS A 253 -8.28 -13.23 11.90
C LYS A 253 -8.80 -13.06 13.32
N ILE A 254 -9.03 -14.19 14.00
CA ILE A 254 -9.43 -14.23 15.40
C ILE A 254 -8.19 -14.51 16.25
N MET A 255 -7.93 -13.65 17.22
CA MET A 255 -6.91 -13.86 18.23
C MET A 255 -7.56 -14.36 19.50
N VAL A 256 -7.15 -15.52 20.02
CA VAL A 256 -7.68 -16.15 21.22
C VAL A 256 -6.68 -15.98 22.35
N ASP A 257 -6.99 -15.14 23.33
CA ASP A 257 -6.12 -14.90 24.49
C ASP A 257 -6.41 -15.90 25.62
N ARG A 258 -5.59 -16.94 25.72
CA ARG A 258 -5.69 -17.94 26.79
C ARG A 258 -5.06 -17.48 28.12
N ARG A 259 -4.28 -16.41 28.12
CA ARG A 259 -3.57 -15.88 29.32
C ARG A 259 -4.53 -15.16 30.26
N SER A 260 -5.57 -14.57 29.74
CA SER A 260 -6.51 -13.74 30.48
C SER A 260 -7.40 -14.51 31.46
N GLY A 261 -7.36 -15.85 31.45
CA GLY A 261 -8.28 -16.71 32.22
C GLY A 261 -9.74 -16.59 31.79
N ARG A 262 -10.00 -15.90 30.66
CA ARG A 262 -11.36 -15.79 30.08
C ARG A 262 -11.80 -17.14 29.54
N SER A 263 -13.10 -17.39 29.59
CA SER A 263 -13.69 -18.55 28.95
C SER A 263 -13.56 -18.45 27.44
N ASN A 264 -13.03 -19.49 26.82
CA ASN A 264 -12.95 -19.61 25.35
C ASN A 264 -13.98 -20.63 24.82
N ASN A 265 -14.98 -20.99 25.62
CA ASN A 265 -15.94 -22.05 25.27
C ASN A 265 -16.78 -21.73 24.01
N GLY A 266 -16.93 -20.44 23.66
CA GLY A 266 -17.66 -20.02 22.46
C GLY A 266 -16.81 -19.90 21.20
N VAL A 267 -15.48 -20.05 21.28
CA VAL A 267 -14.58 -19.89 20.11
C VAL A 267 -14.92 -20.90 19.02
N ASP A 268 -15.08 -22.18 19.37
CA ASP A 268 -15.37 -23.23 18.42
C ASP A 268 -16.74 -23.00 17.73
N LEU A 269 -17.74 -22.54 18.49
CA LEU A 269 -19.02 -22.16 17.92
C LEU A 269 -18.92 -21.00 16.94
N LEU A 270 -18.14 -19.97 17.28
CA LEU A 270 -17.89 -18.84 16.38
C LEU A 270 -17.17 -19.28 15.10
N ILE A 271 -16.17 -20.16 15.22
CA ILE A 271 -15.44 -20.73 14.08
C ILE A 271 -16.40 -21.51 13.16
N ASP A 272 -17.23 -22.37 13.74
CA ASP A 272 -18.23 -23.16 12.99
C ASP A 272 -19.23 -22.26 12.26
N GLU A 273 -19.72 -21.22 12.93
CA GLU A 273 -20.64 -20.25 12.35
C GLU A 273 -19.97 -19.46 11.21
N LEU A 274 -18.74 -18.98 11.37
CA LEU A 274 -18.02 -18.28 10.33
C LEU A 274 -17.65 -19.21 9.15
N ASN A 275 -17.33 -20.47 9.40
CA ASN A 275 -17.13 -21.47 8.35
C ASN A 275 -18.41 -21.79 7.57
N SER A 276 -19.59 -21.56 8.14
CA SER A 276 -20.86 -21.69 7.44
C SER A 276 -21.17 -20.54 6.48
N LEU A 277 -20.46 -19.41 6.62
CA LEU A 277 -20.58 -18.26 5.75
C LEU A 277 -19.50 -18.32 4.65
N PRO A 278 -19.69 -17.68 3.49
CA PRO A 278 -18.66 -17.55 2.48
C PRO A 278 -17.61 -16.52 2.92
N VAL A 279 -16.82 -16.84 3.95
CA VAL A 279 -15.66 -16.05 4.37
C VAL A 279 -14.51 -16.32 3.42
N ALA A 280 -13.79 -15.28 2.98
CA ALA A 280 -12.68 -15.43 2.04
C ALA A 280 -11.50 -16.22 2.63
N ASN A 281 -11.22 -15.99 3.91
CA ASN A 281 -10.25 -16.74 4.70
C ASN A 281 -10.54 -16.53 6.19
N LEU A 282 -10.46 -17.59 6.96
CA LEU A 282 -10.55 -17.57 8.43
C LEU A 282 -9.22 -18.08 9.01
N THR A 283 -8.59 -17.27 9.85
CA THR A 283 -7.37 -17.62 10.57
C THR A 283 -7.61 -17.46 12.06
N VAL A 284 -7.28 -18.47 12.84
CA VAL A 284 -7.33 -18.41 14.31
C VAL A 284 -5.92 -18.48 14.84
N VAL A 285 -5.56 -17.54 15.72
CA VAL A 285 -4.23 -17.42 16.33
C VAL A 285 -4.38 -17.42 17.83
N GLU A 286 -3.76 -18.39 18.51
CA GLU A 286 -3.67 -18.41 19.96
C GLU A 286 -2.56 -17.49 20.42
N LEU A 287 -2.87 -16.59 21.35
CA LEU A 287 -1.89 -15.76 22.04
C LEU A 287 -1.35 -16.57 23.21
N GLU A 288 -0.13 -17.08 23.06
CA GLU A 288 0.61 -17.74 24.11
C GLU A 288 1.34 -16.70 24.99
N ASP A 289 1.69 -17.08 26.23
CA ASP A 289 2.59 -16.26 27.03
C ASP A 289 3.92 -16.16 26.28
N GLU A 290 4.37 -14.93 26.05
CA GLU A 290 5.75 -14.71 25.69
C GLU A 290 6.61 -15.33 26.81
N LYS A 291 7.12 -16.54 26.62
CA LYS A 291 8.32 -16.94 27.35
C LYS A 291 9.30 -15.82 27.05
N GLU A 292 9.89 -15.23 28.09
CA GLU A 292 11.01 -14.32 27.99
C GLU A 292 12.10 -14.97 27.11
N GLU A 293 11.86 -15.05 25.84
CA GLU A 293 12.90 -15.17 24.84
C GLU A 293 13.51 -13.78 24.81
N ASN A 294 14.71 -13.70 25.38
CA ASN A 294 15.57 -12.54 25.25
C ASN A 294 15.32 -11.91 23.89
N GLU A 295 14.82 -10.67 23.88
CA GLU A 295 14.81 -9.79 22.72
C GLU A 295 16.27 -9.60 22.28
N GLU A 296 16.87 -10.62 21.69
CA GLU A 296 18.00 -10.39 20.81
C GLU A 296 17.43 -9.61 19.62
N LYS A 297 17.71 -8.32 19.66
CA LYS A 297 17.44 -7.39 18.57
C LYS A 297 17.86 -8.08 17.28
N ILE A 298 16.88 -8.42 16.43
CA ILE A 298 17.17 -8.86 15.08
C ILE A 298 18.02 -7.76 14.47
N ASP A 299 19.28 -8.09 14.22
CA ASP A 299 20.21 -7.17 13.58
C ASP A 299 19.76 -6.96 12.13
N LEU A 300 19.03 -5.87 11.91
CA LEU A 300 18.51 -5.49 10.60
C LEU A 300 19.61 -5.16 9.57
N GLN A 301 20.88 -5.19 9.97
CA GLN A 301 22.03 -5.11 9.05
C GLN A 301 22.35 -6.47 8.40
N LYS A 302 21.80 -7.56 8.93
CA LYS A 302 21.96 -8.89 8.35
C LYS A 302 21.05 -9.02 7.12
N ASP A 303 21.56 -9.62 6.06
CA ASP A 303 20.73 -9.94 4.91
C ASP A 303 19.68 -11.02 5.25
N THR A 304 18.60 -11.04 4.47
CA THR A 304 17.46 -11.94 4.70
C THR A 304 17.84 -13.41 4.82
N LEU A 305 18.84 -13.88 4.04
CA LEU A 305 19.30 -15.26 4.08
C LEU A 305 20.03 -15.61 5.38
N THR A 306 20.81 -14.66 5.90
CA THR A 306 21.49 -14.81 7.18
C THR A 306 20.49 -14.93 8.31
N ILE A 307 19.46 -14.09 8.36
CA ILE A 307 18.38 -14.15 9.36
C ILE A 307 17.65 -15.49 9.30
N ILE A 308 17.27 -15.95 8.10
CA ILE A 308 16.60 -17.24 7.91
C ILE A 308 17.51 -18.40 8.31
N SER A 309 18.80 -18.36 7.96
CA SER A 309 19.77 -19.38 8.33
C SER A 309 19.94 -19.53 9.86
N GLU A 310 20.04 -18.41 10.57
CA GLU A 310 20.13 -18.39 12.02
C GLU A 310 18.86 -18.94 12.67
N GLU A 311 17.68 -18.62 12.12
CA GLU A 311 16.41 -19.11 12.64
C GLU A 311 16.26 -20.63 12.43
N ILE A 312 16.70 -21.16 11.27
CA ILE A 312 16.75 -22.61 11.04
C ILE A 312 17.67 -23.32 12.04
N ASP A 313 18.80 -22.70 12.38
CA ASP A 313 19.73 -23.26 13.39
C ASP A 313 19.08 -23.28 14.78
N ARG A 314 18.35 -22.22 15.15
CA ARG A 314 17.61 -22.13 16.42
C ARG A 314 16.54 -23.21 16.57
N MET A 315 15.84 -23.51 15.45
CA MET A 315 14.78 -24.52 15.44
C MET A 315 15.31 -25.96 15.68
N GLY A 316 16.61 -26.21 15.62
CA GLY A 316 17.22 -27.52 15.87
C GLY A 316 16.72 -28.63 14.95
N ILE A 317 16.32 -28.29 13.72
CA ILE A 317 15.70 -29.23 12.76
C ILE A 317 16.75 -30.23 12.25
N ASN A 318 16.42 -31.51 12.27
CA ASN A 318 17.22 -32.51 11.60
C ASN A 318 17.29 -32.20 10.09
N ASN A 319 18.50 -32.12 9.52
CA ASN A 319 18.79 -31.71 8.14
C ASN A 319 18.70 -30.17 7.88
N SER A 320 19.02 -29.33 8.89
CA SER A 320 19.06 -27.87 8.75
C SER A 320 19.86 -27.39 7.53
N GLU A 321 21.02 -27.99 7.24
CA GLU A 321 21.86 -27.64 6.09
C GLU A 321 21.15 -27.88 4.74
N LYS A 322 20.36 -28.95 4.62
CA LYS A 322 19.58 -29.21 3.40
C LYS A 322 18.45 -28.19 3.25
N LEU A 323 17.81 -27.82 4.36
CA LEU A 323 16.74 -26.83 4.38
C LEU A 323 17.29 -25.43 4.01
N LYS A 324 18.43 -25.04 4.57
CA LYS A 324 19.11 -23.78 4.21
C LYS A 324 19.46 -23.71 2.72
N LYS A 325 19.95 -24.81 2.16
CA LYS A 325 20.25 -24.89 0.73
C LYS A 325 19.01 -24.68 -0.14
N ILE A 326 17.89 -25.36 0.19
CA ILE A 326 16.62 -25.21 -0.55
C ILE A 326 16.10 -23.76 -0.44
N ILE A 327 16.14 -23.18 0.75
CA ILE A 327 15.68 -21.79 0.95
C ILE A 327 16.56 -20.82 0.19
N ASN A 328 17.88 -21.02 0.17
CA ASN A 328 18.79 -20.18 -0.60
C ASN A 328 18.50 -20.28 -2.11
N GLU A 329 18.29 -21.49 -2.63
CA GLU A 329 17.89 -21.68 -4.04
C GLU A 329 16.57 -20.97 -4.36
N LEU A 330 15.55 -21.12 -3.53
CA LEU A 330 14.24 -20.45 -3.68
C LEU A 330 14.36 -18.92 -3.57
N TYR A 331 15.19 -18.42 -2.66
CA TYR A 331 15.42 -16.99 -2.51
C TYR A 331 16.12 -16.39 -3.73
N VAL A 332 17.18 -17.05 -4.23
CA VAL A 332 17.87 -16.65 -5.47
C VAL A 332 16.91 -16.70 -6.66
N GLU A 333 16.07 -17.72 -6.75
CA GLU A 333 15.05 -17.84 -7.80
C GLU A 333 14.04 -16.70 -7.70
N SER A 334 13.60 -16.33 -6.50
CA SER A 334 12.69 -15.19 -6.26
C SER A 334 13.28 -13.84 -6.63
N LEU A 335 14.61 -13.69 -6.58
CA LEU A 335 15.29 -12.46 -7.00
C LEU A 335 15.43 -12.34 -8.53
N ASN A 336 15.32 -13.48 -9.24
CA ASN A 336 15.41 -13.54 -10.70
C ASN A 336 14.04 -13.48 -11.39
N ILE A 337 12.94 -13.49 -10.63
CA ILE A 337 11.57 -13.26 -11.05
C ILE A 337 11.24 -11.77 -10.84
#